data_7c8a271e3feca4de406e335574069ee3
#
_entry.id   7c8a271e3feca4de406e335574069ee3
#
_cell.length_a   1.000
_cell.length_b   1.000
_cell.length_c   1.000
_cell.angle_alpha   90.00
_cell.angle_beta   90.00
_cell.angle_gamma   90.00
#
_symmetry.space_group_name_H-M   'P 1'
#
loop_
_entity.id
_entity.type
_entity.pdbx_description
1 polymer ?
#
loop_
_entity_poly.entity_id
_entity_poly.type
_entity_poly.pdbx_seq_one_letter_code
_entity_poly.pdbx_strand_id
1 'polypeptide(L)'
;DTAMMKFSVQKEGSERKKYITLIIVTQFITSFLFTFIIYFTRLSTAEYVLGTYRPDWISYLAVILFFDALWNLPLLILRSEEKAIPYIFLSLLNVVLTMALNVMFVVYWEQGIEGVFRANIIASAFIFLVSLPIVIKRVVFDFFEKNIFFKVIQFALPFLPAGIFTMVMELSDRYLLEFYLSTAEVGLYSAGKKMGMLGLTIVMGFNMGWTPYFLKQGEDENARIQFSKIATLFLGFMGFVTLVVSLWISNIMRIPIGAGTLIGSEFWDCEPVVKIILFGYFFFGTYVIQLPGVYIKEITKWVPIFRICGALSLIVFCVILIPKIGFIGAAYSVLIAFILMSVAIYIRTHSIYKVPYNWRGISYPIVFLIFIQVYEFDFLSKVIFSIGYPISWYFIAANKDEKDGFKRLIKW
;
A
#
# COMPACT_ATOMS: atom_id res chain seq x y z
N ASP A 1 -4.38 -10.30 8.37
CA ASP A 1 -3.72 -9.04 8.74
C ASP A 1 -4.68 -8.05 9.39
N THR A 2 -5.77 -7.64 8.73
CA THR A 2 -6.68 -6.60 9.21
C THR A 2 -7.40 -6.98 10.50
N ALA A 3 -7.83 -8.25 10.62
CA ALA A 3 -8.44 -8.77 11.85
C ALA A 3 -7.44 -8.77 13.02
N MET A 4 -6.18 -9.17 12.77
CA MET A 4 -5.11 -9.12 13.78
C MET A 4 -4.96 -7.69 14.31
N MET A 5 -4.81 -6.70 13.41
CA MET A 5 -4.70 -5.30 13.81
C MET A 5 -5.91 -4.84 14.65
N LYS A 6 -7.13 -5.09 14.18
CA LYS A 6 -8.34 -4.64 14.88
C LYS A 6 -8.44 -5.23 16.28
N PHE A 7 -8.47 -6.55 16.36
CA PHE A 7 -8.74 -7.21 17.65
C PHE A 7 -7.56 -7.14 18.63
N SER A 8 -6.32 -7.00 18.11
CA SER A 8 -5.17 -6.78 18.99
C SER A 8 -5.12 -5.37 19.60
N VAL A 9 -5.71 -4.36 18.94
CA VAL A 9 -5.76 -2.98 19.45
C VAL A 9 -6.97 -2.76 20.34
N GLN A 10 -8.15 -3.31 19.96
CA GLN A 10 -9.41 -3.04 20.66
C GLN A 10 -9.66 -3.93 21.89
N LYS A 11 -8.91 -5.02 22.03
CA LYS A 11 -9.08 -5.96 23.14
C LYS A 11 -7.90 -5.92 24.09
N GLU A 12 -8.14 -6.22 25.36
CA GLU A 12 -7.13 -6.18 26.42
C GLU A 12 -7.05 -7.52 27.20
N GLY A 13 -5.99 -7.69 27.96
CA GLY A 13 -5.80 -8.80 28.89
C GLY A 13 -5.92 -10.19 28.26
N SER A 14 -6.71 -11.07 28.88
CA SER A 14 -6.90 -12.46 28.46
C SER A 14 -7.69 -12.56 27.14
N GLU A 15 -8.69 -11.71 26.95
CA GLU A 15 -9.50 -11.70 25.73
C GLU A 15 -8.64 -11.40 24.50
N ARG A 16 -7.76 -10.39 24.59
CA ARG A 16 -6.80 -10.08 23.52
C ARG A 16 -5.94 -11.28 23.13
N LYS A 17 -5.43 -12.03 24.12
CA LYS A 17 -4.61 -13.22 23.85
C LYS A 17 -5.42 -14.32 23.13
N LYS A 18 -6.69 -14.51 23.47
CA LYS A 18 -7.56 -15.46 22.76
C LYS A 18 -7.74 -15.10 21.29
N TYR A 19 -8.02 -13.81 20.98
CA TYR A 19 -8.12 -13.35 19.58
C TYR A 19 -6.81 -13.53 18.83
N ILE A 20 -5.67 -13.13 19.41
CA ILE A 20 -4.35 -13.28 18.79
C ILE A 20 -4.07 -14.76 18.51
N THR A 21 -4.27 -15.64 19.48
CA THR A 21 -4.01 -17.08 19.31
C THR A 21 -4.89 -17.69 18.23
N LEU A 22 -6.19 -17.38 18.25
CA LEU A 22 -7.13 -17.86 17.24
C LEU A 22 -6.71 -17.46 15.82
N ILE A 23 -6.30 -16.20 15.64
CA ILE A 23 -5.87 -15.70 14.34
C ILE A 23 -4.57 -16.37 13.89
N ILE A 24 -3.61 -16.56 14.80
CA ILE A 24 -2.34 -17.26 14.50
C ILE A 24 -2.61 -18.71 14.08
N VAL A 25 -3.43 -19.43 14.83
CA VAL A 25 -3.78 -20.83 14.53
C VAL A 25 -4.53 -20.93 13.20
N THR A 26 -5.48 -20.03 12.96
CA THR A 26 -6.22 -19.97 11.69
C THR A 26 -5.27 -19.70 10.52
N GLN A 27 -4.36 -18.72 10.66
CA GLN A 27 -3.37 -18.39 9.63
C GLN A 27 -2.42 -19.57 9.37
N PHE A 28 -1.95 -20.25 10.42
CA PHE A 28 -1.10 -21.42 10.28
C PHE A 28 -1.81 -22.54 9.50
N ILE A 29 -3.04 -22.89 9.91
CA ILE A 29 -3.83 -23.93 9.24
C ILE A 29 -4.10 -23.57 7.77
N THR A 30 -4.54 -22.36 7.51
CA THR A 30 -4.85 -21.92 6.13
C THR A 30 -3.61 -21.86 5.25
N SER A 31 -2.48 -21.37 5.77
CA SER A 31 -1.20 -21.34 5.04
C SER A 31 -0.67 -22.74 4.79
N PHE A 32 -0.77 -23.64 5.77
CA PHE A 32 -0.39 -25.04 5.62
C PHE A 32 -1.22 -25.76 4.56
N LEU A 33 -2.56 -25.62 4.62
CA LEU A 33 -3.47 -26.20 3.62
C LEU A 33 -3.19 -25.63 2.21
N PHE A 34 -2.97 -24.34 2.10
CA PHE A 34 -2.63 -23.71 0.83
C PHE A 34 -1.31 -24.26 0.25
N THR A 35 -0.26 -24.32 1.07
CA THR A 35 1.04 -24.88 0.68
C THR A 35 0.90 -26.36 0.27
N PHE A 36 0.13 -27.12 1.03
CA PHE A 36 -0.15 -28.52 0.71
C PHE A 36 -0.85 -28.66 -0.65
N ILE A 37 -1.90 -27.89 -0.91
CA ILE A 37 -2.60 -27.91 -2.20
C ILE A 37 -1.65 -27.57 -3.34
N ILE A 38 -0.88 -26.48 -3.22
CA ILE A 38 0.09 -26.06 -4.25
C ILE A 38 1.15 -27.13 -4.49
N TYR A 39 1.64 -27.79 -3.41
CA TYR A 39 2.62 -28.87 -3.55
C TYR A 39 2.08 -30.07 -4.33
N PHE A 40 0.82 -30.49 -4.08
CA PHE A 40 0.21 -31.60 -4.80
C PHE A 40 -0.17 -31.26 -6.23
N THR A 41 -0.51 -30.00 -6.52
CA THR A 41 -0.84 -29.52 -7.86
C THR A 41 0.36 -28.96 -8.64
N ARG A 42 1.58 -29.04 -8.08
CA ARG A 42 2.78 -28.36 -8.63
C ARG A 42 3.10 -28.71 -10.08
N LEU A 43 2.83 -29.94 -10.51
CA LEU A 43 3.08 -30.40 -11.87
C LEU A 43 2.18 -29.65 -12.87
N SER A 44 0.88 -29.68 -12.63
CA SER A 44 -0.12 -29.00 -13.48
C SER A 44 0.03 -27.48 -13.40
N THR A 45 0.36 -26.96 -12.21
CA THR A 45 0.57 -25.50 -12.01
C THR A 45 1.82 -25.02 -12.75
N ALA A 46 2.92 -25.80 -12.75
CA ALA A 46 4.14 -25.43 -13.46
C ALA A 46 3.91 -25.40 -14.99
N GLU A 47 3.24 -26.38 -15.52
CA GLU A 47 2.91 -26.44 -16.95
C GLU A 47 1.99 -25.29 -17.38
N TYR A 48 0.92 -25.04 -16.61
CA TYR A 48 -0.09 -24.03 -16.96
C TYR A 48 0.41 -22.59 -16.76
N VAL A 49 1.16 -22.32 -15.66
CA VAL A 49 1.55 -20.94 -15.28
C VAL A 49 2.91 -20.56 -15.87
N LEU A 50 3.87 -21.49 -15.86
CA LEU A 50 5.24 -21.19 -16.32
C LEU A 50 5.48 -21.57 -17.78
N GLY A 51 4.60 -22.35 -18.38
CA GLY A 51 4.83 -22.90 -19.74
C GLY A 51 6.06 -23.81 -19.82
N THR A 52 6.65 -24.17 -18.68
CA THR A 52 7.84 -25.01 -18.57
C THR A 52 7.67 -26.06 -17.48
N TYR A 53 8.23 -27.25 -17.70
CA TYR A 53 8.17 -28.35 -16.72
C TYR A 53 9.20 -28.15 -15.59
N ARG A 54 8.91 -27.21 -14.68
CA ARG A 54 9.75 -26.87 -13.50
C ARG A 54 8.93 -26.91 -12.20
N PRO A 55 8.44 -28.10 -11.77
CA PRO A 55 7.61 -28.23 -10.56
C PRO A 55 8.32 -27.82 -9.26
N ASP A 56 9.67 -27.89 -9.24
CA ASP A 56 10.48 -27.51 -8.10
C ASP A 56 10.31 -26.03 -7.77
N TRP A 57 10.22 -25.15 -8.76
CA TRP A 57 10.01 -23.71 -8.56
C TRP A 57 8.67 -23.41 -7.89
N ILE A 58 7.63 -24.16 -8.27
CA ILE A 58 6.31 -24.04 -7.62
C ILE A 58 6.39 -24.52 -6.18
N SER A 59 7.15 -25.57 -5.88
CA SER A 59 7.36 -26.05 -4.51
C SER A 59 8.11 -25.01 -3.68
N TYR A 60 9.15 -24.38 -4.21
CA TYR A 60 9.87 -23.31 -3.53
C TYR A 60 8.96 -22.11 -3.23
N LEU A 61 8.16 -21.66 -4.21
CA LEU A 61 7.19 -20.59 -4.02
C LEU A 61 6.18 -20.92 -2.92
N ALA A 62 5.66 -22.14 -2.87
CA ALA A 62 4.73 -22.55 -1.84
C ALA A 62 5.33 -22.47 -0.43
N VAL A 63 6.61 -22.88 -0.28
CA VAL A 63 7.35 -22.80 0.99
C VAL A 63 7.63 -21.35 1.39
N ILE A 64 8.02 -20.49 0.43
CA ILE A 64 8.22 -19.05 0.67
C ILE A 64 6.93 -18.43 1.19
N LEU A 65 5.82 -18.63 0.49
CA LEU A 65 4.52 -18.08 0.87
C LEU A 65 4.06 -18.55 2.26
N PHE A 66 4.36 -19.79 2.62
CA PHE A 66 4.09 -20.31 3.96
C PHE A 66 4.82 -19.52 5.05
N PHE A 67 6.14 -19.40 4.92
CA PHE A 67 6.94 -18.68 5.92
C PHE A 67 6.62 -17.18 5.93
N ASP A 68 6.39 -16.57 4.76
CA ASP A 68 6.03 -15.15 4.65
C ASP A 68 4.70 -14.85 5.34
N ALA A 69 3.71 -15.73 5.19
CA ALA A 69 2.44 -15.58 5.89
C ALA A 69 2.60 -15.67 7.42
N LEU A 70 3.53 -16.49 7.90
CA LEU A 70 3.74 -16.70 9.35
C LEU A 70 4.59 -15.61 10.00
N TRP A 71 5.70 -15.17 9.38
CA TRP A 71 6.54 -14.15 10.00
C TRP A 71 5.94 -12.73 9.93
N ASN A 72 4.93 -12.52 9.09
CA ASN A 72 4.16 -11.27 9.08
C ASN A 72 3.33 -11.07 10.36
N LEU A 73 2.85 -12.14 11.00
CA LEU A 73 2.04 -12.06 12.22
C LEU A 73 2.74 -11.37 13.39
N PRO A 74 4.00 -11.74 13.76
CA PRO A 74 4.78 -11.01 14.76
C PRO A 74 4.90 -9.52 14.47
N LEU A 75 5.09 -9.13 13.20
CA LEU A 75 5.16 -7.73 12.82
C LEU A 75 3.83 -6.99 13.06
N LEU A 76 2.70 -7.62 12.75
CA LEU A 76 1.37 -7.07 13.04
C LEU A 76 1.13 -6.90 14.53
N ILE A 77 1.61 -7.85 15.36
CA ILE A 77 1.54 -7.75 16.81
C ILE A 77 2.37 -6.56 17.30
N LEU A 78 3.63 -6.42 16.86
CA LEU A 78 4.49 -5.30 17.24
C LEU A 78 3.89 -3.96 16.82
N ARG A 79 3.30 -3.89 15.64
CA ARG A 79 2.62 -2.70 15.13
C ARG A 79 1.38 -2.36 15.97
N SER A 80 0.58 -3.36 16.37
CA SER A 80 -0.58 -3.15 17.24
C SER A 80 -0.19 -2.70 18.65
N GLU A 81 1.03 -3.02 19.10
CA GLU A 81 1.61 -2.61 20.37
C GLU A 81 2.42 -1.30 20.29
N GLU A 82 2.41 -0.63 19.14
CA GLU A 82 3.17 0.59 18.88
C GLU A 82 4.69 0.44 19.10
N LYS A 83 5.21 -0.80 18.99
CA LYS A 83 6.64 -1.12 19.18
C LYS A 83 7.42 -0.91 17.89
N ALA A 84 7.72 0.33 17.56
CA ALA A 84 8.36 0.69 16.30
C ALA A 84 9.79 0.13 16.15
N ILE A 85 10.62 0.17 17.20
CA ILE A 85 12.03 -0.26 17.13
C ILE A 85 12.17 -1.75 16.77
N PRO A 86 11.56 -2.72 17.49
CA PRO A 86 11.66 -4.13 17.11
C PRO A 86 10.96 -4.42 15.77
N TYR A 87 9.91 -3.69 15.41
CA TYR A 87 9.28 -3.77 14.08
C TYR A 87 10.28 -3.43 12.96
N ILE A 88 10.93 -2.26 13.08
CA ILE A 88 11.92 -1.80 12.09
C ILE A 88 13.12 -2.74 12.04
N PHE A 89 13.61 -3.20 13.20
CA PHE A 89 14.74 -4.13 13.27
C PHE A 89 14.47 -5.44 12.52
N LEU A 90 13.32 -6.09 12.76
CA LEU A 90 12.95 -7.33 12.06
C LEU A 90 12.76 -7.10 10.56
N SER A 91 12.14 -5.99 10.18
CA SER A 91 11.92 -5.64 8.77
C SER A 91 13.25 -5.40 8.04
N LEU A 92 14.17 -4.63 8.64
CA LEU A 92 15.50 -4.39 8.08
C LEU A 92 16.34 -5.66 8.03
N LEU A 93 16.28 -6.48 9.09
CA LEU A 93 16.97 -7.76 9.14
C LEU A 93 16.54 -8.68 7.98
N ASN A 94 15.22 -8.73 7.69
CA ASN A 94 14.71 -9.47 6.55
C ASN A 94 15.29 -8.97 5.22
N VAL A 95 15.26 -7.66 4.99
CA VAL A 95 15.78 -7.06 3.75
C VAL A 95 17.27 -7.32 3.59
N VAL A 96 18.07 -7.06 4.63
CA VAL A 96 19.53 -7.24 4.59
C VAL A 96 19.89 -8.71 4.41
N LEU A 97 19.22 -9.61 5.13
CA LEU A 97 19.46 -11.05 5.01
C LEU A 97 19.11 -11.56 3.61
N THR A 98 17.93 -11.18 3.09
CA THR A 98 17.50 -11.55 1.74
C THR A 98 18.49 -11.04 0.69
N MET A 99 18.94 -9.77 0.80
CA MET A 99 19.96 -9.22 -0.10
C MET A 99 21.28 -9.98 -0.02
N ALA A 100 21.80 -10.21 1.18
CA ALA A 100 23.06 -10.91 1.38
C ALA A 100 23.01 -12.34 0.81
N LEU A 101 21.93 -13.08 1.09
CA LEU A 101 21.74 -14.43 0.57
C LEU A 101 21.56 -14.42 -0.96
N ASN A 102 20.84 -13.46 -1.55
CA ASN A 102 20.74 -13.35 -3.00
C ASN A 102 22.11 -13.10 -3.63
N VAL A 103 22.92 -12.19 -3.10
CA VAL A 103 24.30 -11.98 -3.60
C VAL A 103 25.12 -13.26 -3.48
N MET A 104 25.03 -13.96 -2.35
CA MET A 104 25.78 -15.20 -2.13
C MET A 104 25.35 -16.31 -3.11
N PHE A 105 24.05 -16.60 -3.23
CA PHE A 105 23.58 -17.70 -4.08
C PHE A 105 23.60 -17.37 -5.58
N VAL A 106 23.27 -16.14 -5.96
CA VAL A 106 23.13 -15.77 -7.37
C VAL A 106 24.47 -15.32 -7.95
N VAL A 107 25.26 -14.50 -7.22
CA VAL A 107 26.51 -13.94 -7.74
C VAL A 107 27.71 -14.86 -7.46
N TYR A 108 27.90 -15.30 -6.20
CA TYR A 108 29.08 -16.11 -5.86
C TYR A 108 28.92 -17.59 -6.21
N TRP A 109 27.72 -18.15 -6.05
CA TRP A 109 27.47 -19.57 -6.33
C TRP A 109 26.80 -19.81 -7.67
N GLU A 110 26.51 -18.76 -8.45
CA GLU A 110 25.99 -18.80 -9.81
C GLU A 110 24.72 -19.67 -9.99
N GLN A 111 23.90 -19.79 -8.94
CA GLN A 111 22.71 -20.67 -8.96
C GLN A 111 21.52 -20.09 -9.75
N GLY A 112 21.65 -18.88 -10.34
CA GLY A 112 20.60 -18.25 -11.13
C GLY A 112 19.27 -18.10 -10.35
N ILE A 113 18.15 -18.46 -10.99
CA ILE A 113 16.80 -18.33 -10.42
C ILE A 113 16.60 -19.21 -9.19
N GLU A 114 17.21 -20.41 -9.15
CA GLU A 114 17.10 -21.29 -7.98
C GLU A 114 17.80 -20.68 -6.76
N GLY A 115 18.88 -19.94 -6.96
CA GLY A 115 19.54 -19.17 -5.91
C GLY A 115 18.61 -18.14 -5.27
N VAL A 116 17.79 -17.45 -6.08
CA VAL A 116 16.78 -16.49 -5.59
C VAL A 116 15.76 -17.19 -4.70
N PHE A 117 15.22 -18.34 -5.12
CA PHE A 117 14.24 -19.08 -4.31
C PHE A 117 14.85 -19.56 -2.98
N ARG A 118 16.05 -20.14 -3.01
CA ARG A 118 16.75 -20.62 -1.81
C ARG A 118 17.02 -19.47 -0.84
N ALA A 119 17.50 -18.32 -1.34
CA ALA A 119 17.74 -17.13 -0.54
C ALA A 119 16.48 -16.69 0.20
N ASN A 120 15.35 -16.60 -0.50
CA ASN A 120 14.07 -16.18 0.08
C ASN A 120 13.56 -17.22 1.11
N ILE A 121 13.61 -18.52 0.83
CA ILE A 121 13.20 -19.56 1.79
C ILE A 121 14.00 -19.44 3.09
N ILE A 122 15.33 -19.34 3.00
CA ILE A 122 16.19 -19.26 4.17
C ILE A 122 15.93 -17.98 4.95
N ALA A 123 15.79 -16.83 4.26
CA ALA A 123 15.51 -15.55 4.90
C ALA A 123 14.16 -15.58 5.64
N SER A 124 13.08 -15.98 4.97
CA SER A 124 11.74 -16.02 5.57
C SER A 124 11.66 -17.01 6.72
N ALA A 125 12.27 -18.21 6.58
CA ALA A 125 12.33 -19.19 7.66
C ALA A 125 13.14 -18.68 8.86
N PHE A 126 14.28 -18.03 8.63
CA PHE A 126 15.11 -17.45 9.69
C PHE A 126 14.38 -16.35 10.45
N ILE A 127 13.74 -15.41 9.73
CA ILE A 127 12.96 -14.33 10.36
C ILE A 127 11.78 -14.89 11.14
N PHE A 128 11.08 -15.91 10.62
CA PHE A 128 10.04 -16.62 11.36
C PHE A 128 10.57 -17.16 12.69
N LEU A 129 11.70 -17.88 12.69
CA LEU A 129 12.33 -18.44 13.91
C LEU A 129 12.73 -17.35 14.90
N VAL A 130 13.38 -16.28 14.44
CA VAL A 130 13.78 -15.13 15.29
C VAL A 130 12.56 -14.43 15.90
N SER A 131 11.46 -14.39 15.18
CA SER A 131 10.22 -13.74 15.63
C SER A 131 9.31 -14.60 16.51
N LEU A 132 9.54 -15.93 16.59
CA LEU A 132 8.76 -16.87 17.40
C LEU A 132 8.57 -16.44 18.87
N PRO A 133 9.57 -15.92 19.60
CA PRO A 133 9.38 -15.49 20.99
C PRO A 133 8.32 -14.40 21.15
N ILE A 134 8.09 -13.58 20.11
CA ILE A 134 7.04 -12.54 20.11
C ILE A 134 5.67 -13.20 20.13
N VAL A 135 5.50 -14.26 19.37
CA VAL A 135 4.26 -15.03 19.27
C VAL A 135 4.01 -15.84 20.55
N ILE A 136 4.98 -16.63 20.98
CA ILE A 136 4.85 -17.57 22.11
C ILE A 136 4.42 -16.86 23.39
N LYS A 137 4.93 -15.66 23.66
CA LYS A 137 4.55 -14.86 24.85
C LYS A 137 3.08 -14.44 24.86
N ARG A 138 2.36 -14.56 23.76
CA ARG A 138 0.98 -14.07 23.58
C ARG A 138 -0.02 -15.15 23.28
N VAL A 139 0.43 -16.39 23.07
CA VAL A 139 -0.44 -17.55 22.83
C VAL A 139 -0.96 -18.10 24.14
N VAL A 140 -2.22 -18.53 24.13
CA VAL A 140 -2.91 -19.22 25.25
C VAL A 140 -3.57 -20.51 24.74
N PHE A 141 -3.61 -21.56 25.57
CA PHE A 141 -4.19 -22.85 25.16
C PHE A 141 -5.72 -22.82 25.11
N ASP A 142 -6.36 -22.07 26.03
CA ASP A 142 -7.83 -21.89 26.06
C ASP A 142 -8.23 -20.69 25.18
N PHE A 143 -8.04 -20.84 23.87
CA PHE A 143 -8.28 -19.75 22.90
C PHE A 143 -9.57 -19.92 22.10
N PHE A 144 -10.09 -21.15 21.97
CA PHE A 144 -11.18 -21.43 21.06
C PHE A 144 -12.54 -21.15 21.71
N GLU A 145 -13.16 -20.08 21.25
CA GLU A 145 -14.55 -19.76 21.54
C GLU A 145 -15.30 -19.57 20.21
N LYS A 146 -16.40 -20.29 20.02
CA LYS A 146 -17.20 -20.26 18.80
C LYS A 146 -17.61 -18.84 18.40
N ASN A 147 -18.00 -18.02 19.37
CA ASN A 147 -18.39 -16.62 19.14
C ASN A 147 -17.24 -15.76 18.65
N ILE A 148 -16.05 -15.93 19.24
CA ILE A 148 -14.82 -15.22 18.82
C ILE A 148 -14.45 -15.65 17.39
N PHE A 149 -14.50 -16.94 17.10
CA PHE A 149 -14.20 -17.48 15.76
C PHE A 149 -15.11 -16.87 14.69
N PHE A 150 -16.42 -16.90 14.87
CA PHE A 150 -17.35 -16.34 13.90
C PHE A 150 -17.17 -14.83 13.74
N LYS A 151 -16.91 -14.10 14.82
CA LYS A 151 -16.66 -12.66 14.76
C LYS A 151 -15.40 -12.32 13.95
N VAL A 152 -14.32 -13.07 14.15
CA VAL A 152 -13.06 -12.90 13.39
C VAL A 152 -13.28 -13.22 11.91
N ILE A 153 -13.93 -14.35 11.60
CA ILE A 153 -14.20 -14.76 10.21
C ILE A 153 -15.12 -13.76 9.50
N GLN A 154 -16.22 -13.36 10.14
CA GLN A 154 -17.16 -12.40 9.55
C GLN A 154 -16.49 -11.06 9.23
N PHE A 155 -15.55 -10.62 10.07
CA PHE A 155 -14.79 -9.40 9.83
C PHE A 155 -13.72 -9.59 8.74
N ALA A 156 -13.02 -10.75 8.74
CA ALA A 156 -11.86 -10.99 7.86
C ALA A 156 -12.24 -11.45 6.45
N LEU A 157 -13.32 -12.23 6.31
CA LEU A 157 -13.70 -12.87 5.04
C LEU A 157 -13.87 -11.88 3.87
N PRO A 158 -14.48 -10.69 4.05
CA PRO A 158 -14.62 -9.72 2.96
C PRO A 158 -13.29 -9.20 2.41
N PHE A 159 -12.19 -9.29 3.15
CA PHE A 159 -10.88 -8.85 2.67
C PHE A 159 -10.25 -9.82 1.65
N LEU A 160 -10.71 -11.08 1.55
CA LEU A 160 -10.21 -12.03 0.54
C LEU A 160 -10.55 -11.55 -0.89
N PRO A 161 -11.82 -11.34 -1.27
CA PRO A 161 -12.14 -10.80 -2.59
C PRO A 161 -11.56 -9.39 -2.79
N ALA A 162 -11.50 -8.56 -1.74
CA ALA A 162 -10.86 -7.25 -1.84
C ALA A 162 -9.37 -7.34 -2.22
N GLY A 163 -8.66 -8.35 -1.73
CA GLY A 163 -7.27 -8.63 -2.11
C GLY A 163 -7.14 -8.99 -3.59
N ILE A 164 -8.03 -9.84 -4.11
CA ILE A 164 -8.06 -10.20 -5.53
C ILE A 164 -8.26 -8.94 -6.40
N PHE A 165 -9.22 -8.08 -6.08
CA PHE A 165 -9.45 -6.84 -6.83
C PHE A 165 -8.28 -5.85 -6.71
N THR A 166 -7.56 -5.87 -5.59
CA THR A 166 -6.31 -5.09 -5.47
C THR A 166 -5.26 -5.59 -6.45
N MET A 167 -5.06 -6.91 -6.57
CA MET A 167 -4.14 -7.49 -7.57
C MET A 167 -4.57 -7.17 -9.00
N VAL A 168 -5.87 -7.23 -9.29
CA VAL A 168 -6.40 -6.80 -10.59
C VAL A 168 -6.04 -5.33 -10.86
N MET A 169 -6.21 -4.43 -9.90
CA MET A 169 -5.83 -3.02 -10.06
C MET A 169 -4.32 -2.81 -10.26
N GLU A 170 -3.50 -3.67 -9.68
CA GLU A 170 -2.04 -3.53 -9.76
C GLU A 170 -1.45 -4.05 -11.07
N LEU A 171 -2.08 -5.07 -11.66
CA LEU A 171 -1.53 -5.79 -12.81
C LEU A 171 -2.24 -5.47 -14.14
N SER A 172 -3.55 -5.16 -14.12
CA SER A 172 -4.36 -5.04 -15.34
C SER A 172 -3.89 -3.96 -16.29
N ASP A 173 -3.34 -2.86 -15.79
CA ASP A 173 -2.82 -1.78 -16.63
C ASP A 173 -1.68 -2.28 -17.52
N ARG A 174 -0.76 -3.11 -17.01
CA ARG A 174 0.35 -3.67 -17.79
C ARG A 174 -0.12 -4.68 -18.84
N TYR A 175 -1.04 -5.59 -18.46
CA TYR A 175 -1.59 -6.56 -19.41
C TYR A 175 -2.34 -5.88 -20.56
N LEU A 176 -3.12 -4.85 -20.26
CA LEU A 176 -3.84 -4.10 -21.27
C LEU A 176 -2.89 -3.24 -22.14
N LEU A 177 -1.84 -2.68 -21.55
CA LEU A 177 -0.81 -2.00 -22.33
C LEU A 177 -0.10 -2.95 -23.31
N GLU A 178 0.29 -4.14 -22.85
CA GLU A 178 0.94 -5.16 -23.70
C GLU A 178 0.02 -5.63 -24.83
N PHE A 179 -1.29 -5.65 -24.59
CA PHE A 179 -2.28 -6.02 -25.61
C PHE A 179 -2.44 -4.94 -26.70
N TYR A 180 -2.37 -3.66 -26.35
CA TYR A 180 -2.62 -2.55 -27.28
C TYR A 180 -1.35 -1.91 -27.86
N LEU A 181 -0.21 -2.00 -27.19
CA LEU A 181 0.99 -1.21 -27.46
C LEU A 181 2.24 -2.09 -27.57
N SER A 182 3.36 -1.46 -27.94
CA SER A 182 4.66 -2.11 -28.03
C SER A 182 5.30 -2.34 -26.65
N THR A 183 6.21 -3.31 -26.56
CA THR A 183 7.00 -3.59 -25.35
C THR A 183 7.80 -2.36 -24.87
N ALA A 184 8.25 -1.50 -25.80
CA ALA A 184 8.95 -0.26 -25.47
C ALA A 184 8.05 0.72 -24.69
N GLU A 185 6.80 0.89 -25.12
CA GLU A 185 5.83 1.76 -24.45
C GLU A 185 5.41 1.20 -23.08
N VAL A 186 5.28 -0.12 -22.94
CA VAL A 186 5.09 -0.80 -21.65
C VAL A 186 6.29 -0.54 -20.73
N GLY A 187 7.50 -0.51 -21.27
CA GLY A 187 8.73 -0.14 -20.56
C GLY A 187 8.69 1.29 -20.04
N LEU A 188 8.34 2.26 -20.89
CA LEU A 188 8.18 3.67 -20.52
C LEU A 188 7.13 3.84 -19.41
N TYR A 189 5.94 3.26 -19.57
CA TYR A 189 4.90 3.29 -18.55
C TYR A 189 5.39 2.71 -17.23
N SER A 190 6.03 1.55 -17.28
CA SER A 190 6.51 0.85 -16.08
C SER A 190 7.58 1.64 -15.33
N ALA A 191 8.48 2.33 -16.04
CA ALA A 191 9.46 3.22 -15.45
C ALA A 191 8.78 4.42 -14.75
N GLY A 192 7.83 5.09 -15.43
CA GLY A 192 7.07 6.19 -14.86
C GLY A 192 6.22 5.77 -13.66
N LYS A 193 5.54 4.61 -13.75
CA LYS A 193 4.77 4.06 -12.63
C LYS A 193 5.64 3.77 -11.41
N LYS A 194 6.84 3.18 -11.58
CA LYS A 194 7.78 2.93 -10.48
C LYS A 194 8.21 4.21 -9.79
N MET A 195 8.52 5.28 -10.52
CA MET A 195 8.84 6.58 -9.92
C MET A 195 7.63 7.20 -9.22
N GLY A 196 6.45 7.11 -9.81
CA GLY A 196 5.20 7.56 -9.19
C GLY A 196 4.83 6.80 -7.91
N MET A 197 5.33 5.57 -7.71
CA MET A 197 5.12 4.78 -6.48
C MET A 197 5.72 5.43 -5.22
N LEU A 198 6.52 6.50 -5.33
CA LEU A 198 6.86 7.34 -4.17
C LEU A 198 5.60 7.79 -3.43
N GLY A 199 4.53 8.16 -4.15
CA GLY A 199 3.26 8.51 -3.56
C GLY A 199 2.64 7.36 -2.76
N LEU A 200 2.68 6.14 -3.29
CA LEU A 200 2.22 4.94 -2.58
C LEU A 200 3.01 4.71 -1.29
N THR A 201 4.33 4.86 -1.35
CA THR A 201 5.20 4.67 -0.19
C THR A 201 4.82 5.61 0.96
N ILE A 202 4.52 6.87 0.65
CA ILE A 202 4.08 7.86 1.65
C ILE A 202 2.72 7.47 2.23
N VAL A 203 1.75 7.10 1.38
CA VAL A 203 0.42 6.67 1.84
C VAL A 203 0.50 5.42 2.71
N MET A 204 1.32 4.44 2.33
CA MET A 204 1.51 3.22 3.11
C MET A 204 2.22 3.48 4.44
N GLY A 205 3.27 4.32 4.44
CA GLY A 205 3.94 4.74 5.67
C GLY A 205 2.98 5.43 6.64
N PHE A 206 2.15 6.36 6.14
CA PHE A 206 1.09 6.98 6.94
C PHE A 206 0.09 5.94 7.47
N ASN A 207 -0.39 5.03 6.63
CA ASN A 207 -1.36 4.00 7.01
C ASN A 207 -0.83 3.04 8.08
N MET A 208 0.47 2.83 8.15
CA MET A 208 1.09 2.01 9.21
C MET A 208 0.82 2.55 10.61
N GLY A 209 0.86 3.87 10.80
CA GLY A 209 0.51 4.53 12.05
C GLY A 209 -0.98 4.84 12.18
N TRP A 210 -1.63 5.19 11.07
CA TRP A 210 -3.03 5.57 11.01
C TRP A 210 -3.98 4.48 11.49
N THR A 211 -3.75 3.25 11.02
CA THR A 211 -4.64 2.11 11.34
C THR A 211 -4.69 1.80 12.84
N PRO A 212 -3.58 1.59 13.58
CA PRO A 212 -3.66 1.36 15.02
C PRO A 212 -4.19 2.57 15.77
N TYR A 213 -3.86 3.79 15.33
CA TYR A 213 -4.31 5.02 15.95
C TYR A 213 -5.85 5.12 15.95
N PHE A 214 -6.52 5.04 14.81
CA PHE A 214 -7.96 5.19 14.78
C PHE A 214 -8.72 4.01 15.42
N LEU A 215 -8.15 2.80 15.39
CA LEU A 215 -8.73 1.64 16.06
C LEU A 215 -8.69 1.79 17.58
N LYS A 216 -7.69 2.47 18.13
CA LYS A 216 -7.55 2.75 19.56
C LYS A 216 -8.50 3.85 20.03
N GLN A 217 -8.72 4.88 19.22
CA GLN A 217 -9.61 5.99 19.55
C GLN A 217 -11.10 5.60 19.54
N GLY A 218 -11.47 4.60 18.73
CA GLY A 218 -12.82 4.07 18.69
C GLY A 218 -13.88 5.06 18.14
N GLU A 219 -15.06 5.11 18.79
CA GLU A 219 -16.23 5.87 18.33
C GLU A 219 -16.37 7.26 18.98
N ASP A 220 -15.43 7.72 19.76
CA ASP A 220 -15.50 9.00 20.47
C ASP A 220 -15.74 10.14 19.44
N GLU A 221 -16.61 11.08 19.82
CA GLU A 221 -16.90 12.26 18.99
C GLU A 221 -15.67 13.16 18.82
N ASN A 222 -14.86 13.30 19.87
CA ASN A 222 -13.59 14.01 19.80
C ASN A 222 -12.60 13.34 18.84
N ALA A 223 -12.63 12.00 18.71
CA ALA A 223 -11.80 11.27 17.75
C ALA A 223 -12.13 11.68 16.31
N ARG A 224 -13.40 11.89 15.96
CA ARG A 224 -13.78 12.31 14.60
C ARG A 224 -13.20 13.68 14.23
N ILE A 225 -13.15 14.61 15.17
CA ILE A 225 -12.52 15.92 14.99
C ILE A 225 -11.01 15.75 14.78
N GLN A 226 -10.37 14.90 15.58
CA GLN A 226 -8.94 14.58 15.40
C GLN A 226 -8.66 13.90 14.06
N PHE A 227 -9.52 12.98 13.62
CA PHE A 227 -9.39 12.33 12.30
C PHE A 227 -9.49 13.33 11.16
N SER A 228 -10.42 14.28 11.24
CA SER A 228 -10.52 15.37 10.27
C SER A 228 -9.24 16.20 10.19
N LYS A 229 -8.67 16.57 11.35
CA LYS A 229 -7.45 17.34 11.43
C LYS A 229 -6.25 16.60 10.86
N ILE A 230 -6.06 15.33 11.23
CA ILE A 230 -4.97 14.49 10.73
C ILE A 230 -5.13 14.29 9.21
N ALA A 231 -6.35 14.04 8.73
CA ALA A 231 -6.65 13.91 7.33
C ALA A 231 -6.24 15.16 6.52
N THR A 232 -6.61 16.34 7.01
CA THR A 232 -6.28 17.60 6.34
C THR A 232 -4.76 17.84 6.31
N LEU A 233 -4.07 17.62 7.43
CA LEU A 233 -2.61 17.76 7.51
C LEU A 233 -1.89 16.76 6.60
N PHE A 234 -2.33 15.49 6.61
CA PHE A 234 -1.75 14.45 5.73
C PHE A 234 -1.95 14.77 4.26
N LEU A 235 -3.16 15.17 3.85
CA LEU A 235 -3.44 15.49 2.46
C LEU A 235 -2.77 16.80 2.02
N GLY A 236 -2.63 17.78 2.91
CA GLY A 236 -1.83 18.98 2.65
C GLY A 236 -0.36 18.63 2.39
N PHE A 237 0.23 17.76 3.23
CA PHE A 237 1.59 17.26 3.06
C PHE A 237 1.74 16.40 1.79
N MET A 238 0.80 15.47 1.56
CA MET A 238 0.81 14.63 0.35
C MET A 238 0.68 15.47 -0.92
N GLY A 239 -0.17 16.50 -0.90
CA GLY A 239 -0.28 17.48 -1.99
C GLY A 239 1.01 18.24 -2.23
N PHE A 240 1.70 18.66 -1.17
CA PHE A 240 3.02 19.29 -1.27
C PHE A 240 4.06 18.38 -1.93
N VAL A 241 4.19 17.15 -1.45
CA VAL A 241 5.16 16.19 -2.02
C VAL A 241 4.83 15.89 -3.47
N THR A 242 3.55 15.63 -3.79
CA THR A 242 3.11 15.38 -5.17
C THR A 242 3.42 16.56 -6.07
N LEU A 243 3.17 17.79 -5.60
CA LEU A 243 3.48 19.02 -6.34
C LEU A 243 4.98 19.15 -6.59
N VAL A 244 5.80 19.09 -5.55
CA VAL A 244 7.25 19.26 -5.66
C VAL A 244 7.86 18.19 -6.57
N VAL A 245 7.53 16.90 -6.35
CA VAL A 245 8.06 15.84 -7.20
C VAL A 245 7.62 16.02 -8.65
N SER A 246 6.36 16.38 -8.91
CA SER A 246 5.86 16.60 -10.26
C SER A 246 6.52 17.79 -10.97
N LEU A 247 6.84 18.87 -10.25
CA LEU A 247 7.54 20.03 -10.80
C LEU A 247 9.01 19.74 -11.13
N TRP A 248 9.66 18.93 -10.29
CA TRP A 248 11.10 18.71 -10.40
C TRP A 248 11.47 17.38 -11.05
N ILE A 249 10.52 16.51 -11.39
CA ILE A 249 10.80 15.16 -11.89
C ILE A 249 11.70 15.16 -13.12
N SER A 250 11.47 16.06 -14.10
CA SER A 250 12.31 16.19 -15.27
C SER A 250 13.75 16.55 -14.92
N ASN A 251 13.93 17.44 -13.94
CA ASN A 251 15.28 17.81 -13.45
C ASN A 251 15.93 16.65 -12.68
N ILE A 252 15.15 15.93 -11.86
CA ILE A 252 15.63 14.77 -11.10
C ILE A 252 16.11 13.67 -12.04
N MET A 253 15.34 13.32 -13.07
CA MET A 253 15.70 12.27 -14.04
C MET A 253 17.01 12.56 -14.77
N ARG A 254 17.30 13.86 -15.02
CA ARG A 254 18.47 14.34 -15.76
C ARG A 254 19.69 14.64 -14.89
N ILE A 255 19.67 14.34 -13.59
CA ILE A 255 20.84 14.50 -12.72
C ILE A 255 21.99 13.64 -13.27
N PRO A 256 23.17 14.25 -13.56
CA PRO A 256 24.29 13.50 -14.09
C PRO A 256 24.88 12.56 -13.04
N ILE A 257 25.05 11.29 -13.42
CA ILE A 257 25.71 10.26 -12.59
C ILE A 257 26.75 9.54 -13.45
N GLY A 258 28.02 9.76 -13.15
CA GLY A 258 29.12 9.19 -13.93
C GLY A 258 29.06 9.64 -15.41
N ALA A 259 29.03 8.68 -16.34
CA ALA A 259 28.94 8.94 -17.78
C ALA A 259 27.49 9.06 -18.31
N GLY A 260 26.48 8.97 -17.44
CA GLY A 260 25.08 9.02 -17.82
C GLY A 260 24.24 9.94 -16.93
N THR A 261 22.95 9.67 -16.87
CA THR A 261 21.99 10.38 -16.03
C THR A 261 21.34 9.41 -15.05
N LEU A 262 20.69 9.93 -13.99
CA LEU A 262 20.01 9.13 -12.97
C LEU A 262 19.00 8.15 -13.60
N ILE A 263 18.29 8.62 -14.63
CA ILE A 263 17.39 7.79 -15.45
C ILE A 263 17.88 7.92 -16.90
N GLY A 264 18.06 6.80 -17.60
CA GLY A 264 18.49 6.78 -18.99
C GLY A 264 17.60 7.65 -19.88
N SER A 265 18.20 8.30 -20.88
CA SER A 265 17.48 9.24 -21.76
C SER A 265 16.31 8.61 -22.49
N GLU A 266 16.35 7.32 -22.75
CA GLU A 266 15.29 6.51 -23.37
C GLU A 266 14.00 6.45 -22.53
N PHE A 267 14.06 6.78 -21.22
CA PHE A 267 12.90 6.79 -20.31
C PHE A 267 12.38 8.19 -20.00
N TRP A 268 12.95 9.28 -20.53
CA TRP A 268 12.51 10.63 -20.17
C TRP A 268 11.07 10.93 -20.56
N ASP A 269 10.57 10.32 -21.61
CA ASP A 269 9.17 10.45 -22.07
C ASP A 269 8.15 9.86 -21.08
N CYS A 270 8.58 9.17 -20.02
CA CYS A 270 7.70 8.70 -18.95
C CYS A 270 7.31 9.80 -17.94
N GLU A 271 7.85 11.02 -18.04
CA GLU A 271 7.55 12.14 -17.12
C GLU A 271 6.05 12.38 -16.88
N PRO A 272 5.18 12.44 -17.90
CA PRO A 272 3.75 12.64 -17.69
C PRO A 272 3.12 11.50 -16.84
N VAL A 273 3.58 10.26 -17.04
CA VAL A 273 3.10 9.11 -16.25
C VAL A 273 3.40 9.30 -14.77
N VAL A 274 4.62 9.75 -14.44
CA VAL A 274 5.00 10.00 -13.02
C VAL A 274 4.04 10.99 -12.36
N LYS A 275 3.77 12.12 -13.03
CA LYS A 275 2.89 13.18 -12.52
C LYS A 275 1.46 12.68 -12.28
N ILE A 276 0.91 11.95 -13.25
CA ILE A 276 -0.46 11.42 -13.20
C ILE A 276 -0.59 10.33 -12.12
N ILE A 277 0.38 9.43 -12.03
CA ILE A 277 0.40 8.35 -11.02
C ILE A 277 0.54 8.90 -9.60
N LEU A 278 1.41 9.91 -9.38
CA LEU A 278 1.50 10.61 -8.10
C LEU A 278 0.17 11.25 -7.70
N PHE A 279 -0.51 11.88 -8.65
CA PHE A 279 -1.84 12.44 -8.42
C PHE A 279 -2.87 11.34 -8.12
N GLY A 280 -2.78 10.19 -8.77
CA GLY A 280 -3.59 9.01 -8.44
C GLY A 280 -3.37 8.56 -6.99
N TYR A 281 -2.12 8.48 -6.53
CA TYR A 281 -1.82 8.11 -5.13
C TYR A 281 -2.26 9.16 -4.11
N PHE A 282 -2.36 10.44 -4.49
CA PHE A 282 -3.03 11.44 -3.64
C PHE A 282 -4.48 11.02 -3.36
N PHE A 283 -5.24 10.61 -4.39
CA PHE A 283 -6.61 10.11 -4.21
C PHE A 283 -6.67 8.76 -3.48
N PHE A 284 -5.68 7.89 -3.66
CA PHE A 284 -5.55 6.71 -2.82
C PHE A 284 -5.34 7.09 -1.34
N GLY A 285 -4.59 8.15 -1.05
CA GLY A 285 -4.49 8.75 0.28
C GLY A 285 -5.85 9.19 0.82
N THR A 286 -6.69 9.83 0.00
CA THR A 286 -8.07 10.21 0.40
C THR A 286 -8.95 8.99 0.69
N TYR A 287 -8.76 7.85 0.03
CA TYR A 287 -9.41 6.59 0.38
C TYR A 287 -8.95 6.08 1.75
N VAL A 288 -7.64 6.09 2.02
CA VAL A 288 -7.05 5.56 3.26
C VAL A 288 -7.51 6.33 4.50
N ILE A 289 -7.61 7.66 4.44
CA ILE A 289 -8.08 8.47 5.58
C ILE A 289 -9.55 8.20 5.96
N GLN A 290 -10.34 7.59 5.08
CA GLN A 290 -11.74 7.27 5.29
C GLN A 290 -11.98 5.86 5.88
N LEU A 291 -10.95 5.03 5.98
CA LEU A 291 -11.03 3.67 6.53
C LEU A 291 -11.58 3.58 7.96
N PRO A 292 -11.41 4.59 8.87
CA PRO A 292 -12.02 4.56 10.19
C PRO A 292 -13.52 4.24 10.17
N GLY A 293 -14.29 4.87 9.27
CA GLY A 293 -15.72 4.62 9.15
C GLY A 293 -16.08 3.17 8.82
N VAL A 294 -15.22 2.47 8.10
CA VAL A 294 -15.42 1.07 7.71
C VAL A 294 -15.02 0.11 8.83
N TYR A 295 -13.86 0.34 9.46
CA TYR A 295 -13.28 -0.59 10.42
C TYR A 295 -13.91 -0.48 11.81
N ILE A 296 -14.18 0.76 12.27
CA ILE A 296 -14.82 1.02 13.56
C ILE A 296 -16.26 0.49 13.55
N LYS A 297 -17.00 0.77 12.47
CA LYS A 297 -18.40 0.32 12.32
C LYS A 297 -18.55 -1.13 11.81
N GLU A 298 -17.46 -1.85 11.66
CA GLU A 298 -17.43 -3.26 11.22
C GLU A 298 -18.18 -3.55 9.90
N ILE A 299 -18.28 -2.56 9.01
CA ILE A 299 -18.96 -2.71 7.70
C ILE A 299 -18.01 -3.23 6.60
N THR A 300 -17.12 -4.15 6.96
CA THR A 300 -16.05 -4.66 6.08
C THR A 300 -16.55 -5.30 4.78
N LYS A 301 -17.82 -5.71 4.72
CA LYS A 301 -18.47 -6.19 3.49
C LYS A 301 -18.44 -5.16 2.34
N TRP A 302 -18.23 -3.87 2.64
CA TRP A 302 -18.12 -2.82 1.63
C TRP A 302 -16.71 -2.67 1.05
N VAL A 303 -15.69 -3.20 1.70
CA VAL A 303 -14.30 -3.11 1.21
C VAL A 303 -14.13 -3.75 -0.18
N PRO A 304 -14.63 -4.98 -0.43
CA PRO A 304 -14.61 -5.53 -1.78
C PRO A 304 -15.33 -4.64 -2.80
N ILE A 305 -16.47 -4.04 -2.42
CA ILE A 305 -17.26 -3.19 -3.32
C ILE A 305 -16.46 -1.96 -3.75
N PHE A 306 -15.74 -1.31 -2.83
CA PHE A 306 -14.86 -0.19 -3.18
C PHE A 306 -13.72 -0.62 -4.10
N ARG A 307 -13.14 -1.81 -3.85
CA ARG A 307 -12.06 -2.36 -4.69
C ARG A 307 -12.57 -2.79 -6.05
N ILE A 308 -13.75 -3.40 -6.15
CA ILE A 308 -14.41 -3.72 -7.43
C ILE A 308 -14.64 -2.43 -8.22
N CYS A 309 -15.16 -1.38 -7.59
CA CYS A 309 -15.37 -0.09 -8.24
C CYS A 309 -14.06 0.45 -8.85
N GLY A 310 -12.95 0.39 -8.10
CA GLY A 310 -11.63 0.75 -8.61
C GLY A 310 -11.15 -0.14 -9.76
N ALA A 311 -11.24 -1.46 -9.60
CA ALA A 311 -10.77 -2.44 -10.59
C ALA A 311 -11.56 -2.36 -11.91
N LEU A 312 -12.87 -2.31 -11.84
CA LEU A 312 -13.73 -2.17 -13.03
C LEU A 312 -13.47 -0.84 -13.73
N SER A 313 -13.38 0.26 -12.97
CA SER A 313 -13.04 1.57 -13.54
C SER A 313 -11.70 1.54 -14.25
N LEU A 314 -10.67 0.95 -13.63
CA LEU A 314 -9.35 0.82 -14.24
C LEU A 314 -9.43 0.11 -15.60
N ILE A 315 -10.06 -1.07 -15.64
CA ILE A 315 -10.18 -1.86 -16.87
C ILE A 315 -10.96 -1.09 -17.94
N VAL A 316 -12.11 -0.55 -17.60
CA VAL A 316 -12.97 0.20 -18.55
C VAL A 316 -12.22 1.40 -19.14
N PHE A 317 -11.58 2.20 -18.29
CA PHE A 317 -10.86 3.38 -18.79
C PHE A 317 -9.54 3.01 -19.49
N CYS A 318 -8.85 1.93 -19.14
CA CYS A 318 -7.73 1.42 -19.93
C CYS A 318 -8.16 1.04 -21.35
N VAL A 319 -9.25 0.29 -21.49
CA VAL A 319 -9.78 -0.11 -22.82
C VAL A 319 -10.18 1.11 -23.66
N ILE A 320 -10.67 2.19 -23.04
CA ILE A 320 -11.10 3.41 -23.75
C ILE A 320 -9.93 4.34 -24.06
N LEU A 321 -9.01 4.53 -23.10
CA LEU A 321 -8.00 5.59 -23.18
C LEU A 321 -6.69 5.10 -23.80
N ILE A 322 -6.26 3.86 -23.58
CA ILE A 322 -5.01 3.35 -24.18
C ILE A 322 -5.02 3.46 -25.72
N PRO A 323 -6.08 3.04 -26.43
CA PRO A 323 -6.10 3.18 -27.89
C PRO A 323 -6.08 4.62 -28.40
N LYS A 324 -6.50 5.60 -27.54
CA LYS A 324 -6.62 7.02 -27.93
C LYS A 324 -5.37 7.84 -27.63
N ILE A 325 -4.75 7.61 -26.49
CA ILE A 325 -3.64 8.44 -25.97
C ILE A 325 -2.45 7.61 -25.48
N GLY A 326 -2.34 6.37 -25.95
CA GLY A 326 -1.20 5.49 -25.68
C GLY A 326 -1.04 5.17 -24.19
N PHE A 327 0.21 4.97 -23.77
CA PHE A 327 0.54 4.57 -22.39
C PHE A 327 0.14 5.61 -21.33
N ILE A 328 -0.01 6.87 -21.70
CA ILE A 328 -0.54 7.93 -20.82
C ILE A 328 -1.99 7.63 -20.43
N GLY A 329 -2.75 6.98 -21.32
CA GLY A 329 -4.12 6.54 -21.07
C GLY A 329 -4.22 5.56 -19.90
N ALA A 330 -3.26 4.67 -19.74
CA ALA A 330 -3.20 3.78 -18.57
C ALA A 330 -2.98 4.56 -17.27
N ALA A 331 -2.12 5.58 -17.27
CA ALA A 331 -1.90 6.41 -16.08
C ALA A 331 -3.16 7.18 -15.66
N TYR A 332 -3.89 7.78 -16.63
CA TYR A 332 -5.19 8.41 -16.35
C TYR A 332 -6.23 7.40 -15.85
N SER A 333 -6.22 6.18 -16.35
CA SER A 333 -7.14 5.11 -15.89
C SER A 333 -6.89 4.78 -14.41
N VAL A 334 -5.64 4.72 -13.97
CA VAL A 334 -5.27 4.54 -12.55
C VAL A 334 -5.75 5.72 -11.70
N LEU A 335 -5.55 6.96 -12.16
CA LEU A 335 -6.03 8.16 -11.48
C LEU A 335 -7.54 8.12 -11.31
N ILE A 336 -8.29 7.85 -12.37
CA ILE A 336 -9.77 7.79 -12.35
C ILE A 336 -10.24 6.67 -11.43
N ALA A 337 -9.59 5.50 -11.45
CA ALA A 337 -9.92 4.39 -10.58
C ALA A 337 -9.78 4.76 -9.09
N PHE A 338 -8.72 5.45 -8.69
CA PHE A 338 -8.53 5.90 -7.31
C PHE A 338 -9.51 7.02 -6.93
N ILE A 339 -9.86 7.92 -7.84
CA ILE A 339 -10.91 8.94 -7.61
C ILE A 339 -12.24 8.24 -7.32
N LEU A 340 -12.68 7.34 -8.19
CA LEU A 340 -13.98 6.65 -8.05
C LEU A 340 -14.03 5.77 -6.80
N MET A 341 -12.93 5.08 -6.47
CA MET A 341 -12.81 4.31 -5.24
C MET A 341 -12.91 5.21 -4.00
N SER A 342 -12.27 6.38 -4.02
CA SER A 342 -12.31 7.35 -2.92
C SER A 342 -13.71 7.99 -2.76
N VAL A 343 -14.40 8.26 -3.87
CA VAL A 343 -15.78 8.75 -3.85
C VAL A 343 -16.72 7.66 -3.32
N ALA A 344 -16.56 6.42 -3.75
CA ALA A 344 -17.40 5.30 -3.31
C ALA A 344 -17.34 5.08 -1.79
N ILE A 345 -16.13 5.10 -1.20
CA ILE A 345 -15.99 4.99 0.26
C ILE A 345 -16.57 6.21 0.96
N TYR A 346 -16.39 7.43 0.41
CA TYR A 346 -16.94 8.65 0.99
C TYR A 346 -18.47 8.61 1.08
N ILE A 347 -19.15 8.28 -0.01
CA ILE A 347 -20.62 8.18 -0.06
C ILE A 347 -21.11 7.22 1.01
N ARG A 348 -20.42 6.09 1.20
CA ARG A 348 -20.84 5.09 2.17
C ARG A 348 -20.54 5.47 3.61
N THR A 349 -19.35 5.96 3.89
CA THR A 349 -18.90 6.27 5.25
C THR A 349 -19.54 7.55 5.79
N HIS A 350 -19.81 8.54 4.91
CA HIS A 350 -20.42 9.81 5.32
C HIS A 350 -21.78 9.65 6.02
N SER A 351 -22.58 8.66 5.60
CA SER A 351 -23.90 8.39 6.21
C SER A 351 -23.81 7.63 7.54
N ILE A 352 -22.74 6.87 7.80
CA ILE A 352 -22.63 5.96 8.94
C ILE A 352 -21.67 6.48 10.01
N TYR A 353 -20.58 7.10 9.59
CA TYR A 353 -19.53 7.63 10.45
C TYR A 353 -19.04 8.97 9.91
N LYS A 354 -19.83 10.01 10.17
CA LYS A 354 -19.57 11.35 9.65
C LYS A 354 -18.34 11.97 10.32
N VAL A 355 -17.26 12.15 9.55
CA VAL A 355 -16.07 12.91 9.94
C VAL A 355 -16.21 14.33 9.38
N PRO A 356 -16.05 15.39 10.20
CA PRO A 356 -16.21 16.77 9.75
C PRO A 356 -14.98 17.27 9.00
N TYR A 357 -14.77 16.77 7.76
CA TYR A 357 -13.61 17.12 6.96
C TYR A 357 -13.54 18.62 6.61
N ASN A 358 -12.34 19.19 6.69
CA ASN A 358 -12.04 20.51 6.18
C ASN A 358 -11.90 20.48 4.65
N TRP A 359 -13.01 20.70 3.94
CA TRP A 359 -13.04 20.66 2.48
C TRP A 359 -12.10 21.67 1.82
N ARG A 360 -11.86 22.84 2.44
CA ARG A 360 -10.91 23.83 1.92
C ARG A 360 -9.49 23.27 1.96
N GLY A 361 -9.10 22.64 3.07
CA GLY A 361 -7.79 22.03 3.24
C GLY A 361 -7.53 20.85 2.30
N ILE A 362 -8.60 20.11 1.93
CA ILE A 362 -8.52 18.95 1.04
C ILE A 362 -8.58 19.34 -0.44
N SER A 363 -9.44 20.30 -0.82
CA SER A 363 -9.58 20.72 -2.21
C SER A 363 -8.42 21.60 -2.69
N TYR A 364 -7.80 22.34 -1.81
CA TYR A 364 -6.67 23.21 -2.15
C TYR A 364 -5.52 22.49 -2.87
N PRO A 365 -4.99 21.36 -2.36
CA PRO A 365 -4.02 20.55 -3.09
C PRO A 365 -4.49 20.15 -4.48
N ILE A 366 -5.75 19.73 -4.61
CA ILE A 366 -6.30 19.23 -5.89
C ILE A 366 -6.23 20.30 -6.96
N VAL A 367 -6.57 21.56 -6.64
CA VAL A 367 -6.50 22.69 -7.59
C VAL A 367 -5.07 22.86 -8.11
N PHE A 368 -4.08 22.86 -7.22
CA PHE A 368 -2.68 22.96 -7.60
C PHE A 368 -2.20 21.76 -8.42
N LEU A 369 -2.63 20.55 -8.05
CA LEU A 369 -2.24 19.33 -8.76
C LEU A 369 -2.85 19.27 -10.18
N ILE A 370 -4.04 19.78 -10.39
CA ILE A 370 -4.61 19.95 -11.73
C ILE A 370 -3.82 20.99 -12.52
N PHE A 371 -3.48 22.12 -11.89
CA PHE A 371 -2.77 23.19 -12.54
C PHE A 371 -1.41 22.76 -13.09
N ILE A 372 -0.65 21.96 -12.31
CA ILE A 372 0.66 21.46 -12.75
C ILE A 372 0.60 20.36 -13.84
N GLN A 373 -0.58 19.76 -14.10
CA GLN A 373 -0.74 18.84 -15.22
C GLN A 373 -0.87 19.55 -16.57
N VAL A 374 -1.33 20.81 -16.55
CA VAL A 374 -1.72 21.56 -17.75
C VAL A 374 -0.59 22.51 -18.20
N TYR A 375 0.18 23.05 -17.25
CA TYR A 375 1.16 24.09 -17.54
C TYR A 375 2.60 23.56 -17.40
N GLU A 376 3.47 24.03 -18.27
CA GLU A 376 4.91 23.88 -18.14
C GLU A 376 5.49 25.05 -17.35
N PHE A 377 6.48 24.76 -16.52
CA PHE A 377 7.06 25.74 -15.60
C PHE A 377 8.55 25.90 -15.86
N ASP A 378 9.01 27.16 -15.96
CA ASP A 378 10.40 27.52 -15.90
C ASP A 378 10.98 27.32 -14.48
N PHE A 379 12.28 27.41 -14.35
CA PHE A 379 12.97 27.16 -13.07
C PHE A 379 12.46 28.07 -11.95
N LEU A 380 12.27 29.37 -12.23
CA LEU A 380 11.82 30.35 -11.23
C LEU A 380 10.38 30.02 -10.73
N SER A 381 9.49 29.70 -11.65
CA SER A 381 8.11 29.29 -11.31
C SER A 381 8.10 28.01 -10.46
N LYS A 382 8.92 27.00 -10.77
CA LYS A 382 9.04 25.78 -9.96
C LYS A 382 9.44 26.11 -8.52
N VAL A 383 10.41 26.99 -8.31
CA VAL A 383 10.83 27.45 -6.98
C VAL A 383 9.70 28.18 -6.27
N ILE A 384 9.04 29.14 -6.95
CA ILE A 384 7.93 29.92 -6.39
C ILE A 384 6.79 29.00 -5.95
N PHE A 385 6.35 28.04 -6.78
CA PHE A 385 5.29 27.10 -6.42
C PHE A 385 5.70 26.15 -5.29
N SER A 386 6.96 25.67 -5.28
CA SER A 386 7.45 24.77 -4.23
C SER A 386 7.47 25.45 -2.86
N ILE A 387 7.83 26.74 -2.78
CA ILE A 387 7.85 27.49 -1.52
C ILE A 387 6.47 28.10 -1.22
N GLY A 388 5.79 28.60 -2.24
CA GLY A 388 4.50 29.28 -2.12
C GLY A 388 3.35 28.35 -1.69
N TYR A 389 3.36 27.08 -2.12
CA TYR A 389 2.32 26.13 -1.79
C TYR A 389 2.16 25.91 -0.26
N PRO A 390 3.19 25.52 0.51
CA PRO A 390 3.00 25.28 1.94
C PRO A 390 2.60 26.56 2.70
N ILE A 391 3.12 27.72 2.28
CA ILE A 391 2.77 29.01 2.85
C ILE A 391 1.31 29.33 2.58
N SER A 392 0.89 29.30 1.33
CA SER A 392 -0.49 29.62 0.94
C SER A 392 -1.49 28.58 1.49
N TRP A 393 -1.15 27.29 1.51
CA TRP A 393 -1.98 26.26 2.14
C TRP A 393 -2.20 26.55 3.63
N TYR A 394 -1.13 26.91 4.36
CA TYR A 394 -1.21 27.23 5.79
C TYR A 394 -2.11 28.45 6.04
N PHE A 395 -2.03 29.51 5.24
CA PHE A 395 -2.82 30.71 5.50
C PHE A 395 -4.26 30.61 4.99
N ILE A 396 -4.50 30.01 3.84
CA ILE A 396 -5.78 29.99 3.13
C ILE A 396 -6.63 28.77 3.47
N ALA A 397 -6.01 27.58 3.50
CA ALA A 397 -6.71 26.32 3.56
C ALA A 397 -6.80 25.71 4.96
N ALA A 398 -5.78 25.90 5.79
CA ALA A 398 -5.72 25.34 7.13
C ALA A 398 -6.57 26.13 8.13
N ASN A 399 -7.41 25.41 8.90
CA ASN A 399 -8.20 25.94 10.00
C ASN A 399 -7.31 26.22 11.24
N LYS A 400 -7.86 26.94 12.24
CA LYS A 400 -7.13 27.30 13.47
C LYS A 400 -6.56 26.07 14.19
N ASP A 401 -7.35 25.02 14.32
CA ASP A 401 -6.94 23.77 15.01
C ASP A 401 -5.83 23.03 14.27
N GLU A 402 -5.82 23.09 12.93
CA GLU A 402 -4.80 22.51 12.08
C GLU A 402 -3.49 23.30 12.16
N LYS A 403 -3.57 24.63 12.21
CA LYS A 403 -2.42 25.52 12.43
C LYS A 403 -1.74 25.25 13.79
N ASP A 404 -2.52 25.03 14.83
CA ASP A 404 -1.98 24.69 16.16
C ASP A 404 -1.37 23.28 16.18
N GLY A 405 -1.93 22.33 15.41
CA GLY A 405 -1.30 21.02 15.18
C GLY A 405 0.04 21.12 14.50
N PHE A 406 0.13 21.92 13.44
CA PHE A 406 1.36 22.16 12.70
C PHE A 406 2.45 22.80 13.56
N LYS A 407 2.09 23.80 14.39
CA LYS A 407 3.03 24.42 15.35
C LYS A 407 3.58 23.42 16.38
N ARG A 408 2.81 22.42 16.79
CA ARG A 408 3.29 21.38 17.72
C ARG A 408 4.29 20.45 17.05
N LEU A 409 4.10 20.12 15.74
CA LEU A 409 5.04 19.29 14.98
C LEU A 409 6.40 19.95 14.78
N ILE A 410 6.45 21.27 14.64
CA ILE A 410 7.72 22.03 14.48
C ILE A 410 8.46 22.19 15.81
N LYS A 411 7.79 22.06 16.96
CA LYS A 411 8.40 22.18 18.28
C LYS A 411 9.07 20.90 18.80
N TRP A 412 9.01 19.81 18.04
CA TRP A 412 9.75 18.56 18.23
C TRP A 412 10.97 18.51 17.31
#